data_10a283090639f317b5c71c515106b8f8
#
_entry.id   10a283090639f317b5c71c515106b8f8
#
_cell.length_a   1.000
_cell.length_b   1.000
_cell.length_c   1.000
_cell.angle_alpha   90.00
_cell.angle_beta   90.00
_cell.angle_gamma   90.00
#
_symmetry.space_group_name_H-M   'P 1'
#
loop_
_entity.id
_entity.type
_entity.pdbx_description
1 polymer ?
#
loop_
_entity_poly.entity_id
_entity_poly.type
_entity_poly.pdbx_seq_one_letter_code
_entity_poly.pdbx_strand_id
1 'polypeptide(L)'
;MGLILSETKLQRLRLGGRTPARTGVAIVVQTAAGRTEVVPGQRTAGESLFAPHSMQYEVDIADQRTRVEMPVKTREEAYAFQVVMDVVWRVEDPADVVRRRLDDGAVAISTMVRDRLKELGRRYGIEQTVEFEHRLRDEFAGPRARVDCLRIVLVTPDVTLDPAGAAQLAEVRAAQGQATIIQVRHGNEVLRQRNADEIAAIARTHEMDRERIRREYEIESQNLEAARLRR
;
A
#
# COMPACT_ATOMS: atom_id res chain seq x y z
N MET A 1 10.26 25.77 -7.26
CA MET A 1 11.26 26.49 -6.42
C MET A 1 12.60 25.85 -6.73
N GLY A 2 13.61 26.63 -7.16
CA GLY A 2 14.89 26.07 -7.60
C GLY A 2 15.66 25.45 -6.45
N LEU A 3 16.33 24.32 -6.69
CA LEU A 3 17.21 23.67 -5.71
C LEU A 3 18.49 24.48 -5.47
N ILE A 4 18.95 25.21 -6.48
CA ILE A 4 20.09 26.11 -6.37
C ILE A 4 19.56 27.48 -5.95
N LEU A 5 19.84 27.88 -4.70
CA LEU A 5 19.34 29.10 -4.09
C LEU A 5 20.18 30.34 -4.50
N SER A 6 21.49 30.14 -4.64
CA SER A 6 22.41 31.20 -5.06
C SER A 6 23.64 30.65 -5.77
N GLU A 7 24.22 31.47 -6.65
CA GLU A 7 25.46 31.21 -7.37
C GLU A 7 26.37 32.42 -7.21
N THR A 8 27.54 32.22 -6.63
CA THR A 8 28.49 33.33 -6.35
C THR A 8 29.89 32.97 -6.84
N LYS A 9 30.49 33.87 -7.64
CA LYS A 9 31.87 33.72 -8.07
C LYS A 9 32.82 34.10 -6.92
N LEU A 10 33.65 33.14 -6.51
CA LEU A 10 34.65 33.39 -5.48
C LEU A 10 35.79 34.22 -6.06
N GLN A 11 35.90 35.49 -5.63
CA GLN A 11 37.03 36.37 -5.97
C GLN A 11 38.14 36.22 -4.91
N ARG A 12 39.41 36.32 -5.34
CA ARG A 12 40.63 36.10 -4.50
C ARG A 12 40.76 37.00 -3.25
N LEU A 13 39.91 38.00 -3.06
CA LEU A 13 40.09 39.07 -2.07
C LEU A 13 38.81 39.44 -1.32
N ARG A 14 38.00 38.46 -0.83
CA ARG A 14 37.06 38.79 0.25
C ARG A 14 37.58 38.24 1.59
N LEU A 15 38.54 38.98 2.18
CA LEU A 15 38.80 38.94 3.60
C LEU A 15 37.56 39.42 4.35
N GLY A 16 36.82 38.52 4.97
CA GLY A 16 35.88 38.91 6.00
C GLY A 16 34.39 38.84 5.72
N GLY A 17 33.89 37.81 5.08
CA GLY A 17 32.45 37.53 5.03
C GLY A 17 32.16 36.06 5.36
N ARG A 18 32.04 35.70 6.66
CA ARG A 18 31.47 34.41 7.04
C ARG A 18 29.99 34.39 6.66
N THR A 19 29.64 33.68 5.62
CA THR A 19 28.21 33.33 5.41
C THR A 19 27.84 32.35 6.50
N PRO A 20 26.95 32.70 7.43
CA PRO A 20 26.54 31.76 8.46
C PRO A 20 25.89 30.51 7.79
N ALA A 21 26.27 29.34 8.26
CA ALA A 21 25.64 28.12 7.80
C ALA A 21 24.12 28.21 8.12
N ARG A 22 23.30 28.23 7.08
CA ARG A 22 21.84 28.18 7.23
C ARG A 22 21.41 26.72 7.37
N THR A 23 20.59 26.45 8.36
CA THR A 23 19.97 25.11 8.49
C THR A 23 19.19 24.78 7.21
N GLY A 24 19.40 23.59 6.67
CA GLY A 24 18.73 23.17 5.43
C GLY A 24 19.41 23.63 4.15
N VAL A 25 20.61 24.24 4.22
CA VAL A 25 21.38 24.69 3.05
C VAL A 25 22.76 24.04 3.06
N ALA A 26 23.13 23.41 1.95
CA ALA A 26 24.49 22.93 1.71
C ALA A 26 25.27 23.90 0.83
N ILE A 27 26.54 24.11 1.17
CA ILE A 27 27.45 24.92 0.34
C ILE A 27 28.27 23.96 -0.53
N VAL A 28 28.18 24.15 -1.84
CA VAL A 28 28.94 23.39 -2.84
C VAL A 28 29.90 24.34 -3.56
N VAL A 29 31.16 23.95 -3.67
CA VAL A 29 32.15 24.69 -4.43
C VAL A 29 32.55 23.92 -5.66
N GLN A 30 32.50 24.59 -6.82
CA GLN A 30 32.97 24.07 -8.09
C GLN A 30 34.25 24.77 -8.49
N THR A 31 35.34 24.03 -8.66
CA THR A 31 36.61 24.54 -9.14
C THR A 31 36.61 24.82 -10.65
N ALA A 32 37.56 25.60 -11.16
CA ALA A 32 37.73 25.82 -12.60
C ALA A 32 37.95 24.52 -13.42
N ALA A 33 38.43 23.46 -12.76
CA ALA A 33 38.58 22.14 -13.37
C ALA A 33 37.27 21.32 -13.37
N GLY A 34 36.14 21.90 -12.96
CA GLY A 34 34.82 21.23 -12.91
C GLY A 34 34.62 20.28 -11.71
N ARG A 35 35.57 20.17 -10.78
CA ARG A 35 35.42 19.36 -9.58
C ARG A 35 34.46 20.06 -8.62
N THR A 36 33.45 19.35 -8.16
CA THR A 36 32.45 19.81 -7.18
C THR A 36 32.66 19.11 -5.83
N GLU A 37 32.67 19.90 -4.76
CA GLU A 37 32.85 19.41 -3.37
C GLU A 37 31.86 20.12 -2.46
N VAL A 38 31.24 19.32 -1.56
CA VAL A 38 30.42 19.88 -0.48
C VAL A 38 31.33 20.35 0.63
N VAL A 39 31.17 21.59 1.05
CA VAL A 39 31.95 22.16 2.13
C VAL A 39 31.20 21.97 3.44
N PRO A 40 31.70 21.14 4.36
CA PRO A 40 31.10 21.00 5.68
C PRO A 40 31.45 22.25 6.52
N GLY A 41 30.46 23.14 6.67
CA GLY A 41 30.63 24.30 7.54
C GLY A 41 31.49 25.41 6.94
N GLN A 42 31.95 26.33 7.80
CA GLN A 42 32.67 27.52 7.41
C GLN A 42 34.09 27.19 6.93
N ARG A 43 34.43 27.50 5.69
CA ARG A 43 35.84 27.52 5.24
C ARG A 43 36.63 28.58 6.01
N THR A 44 37.79 28.19 6.50
CA THR A 44 38.78 29.13 7.04
C THR A 44 39.40 29.94 5.88
N ALA A 45 39.83 31.18 6.16
CA ALA A 45 40.44 32.07 5.17
C ALA A 45 41.65 31.45 4.42
N GLY A 46 42.35 30.47 5.03
CA GLY A 46 43.47 29.77 4.41
C GLY A 46 43.08 28.81 3.28
N GLU A 47 41.91 28.16 3.35
CA GLU A 47 41.47 27.21 2.31
C GLU A 47 40.96 27.91 1.03
N SER A 48 40.58 29.19 1.14
CA SER A 48 40.15 30.00 -0.02
C SER A 48 41.31 30.49 -0.90
N LEU A 49 42.54 30.42 -0.41
CA LEU A 49 43.72 30.94 -1.12
C LEU A 49 44.22 30.09 -2.29
N PHE A 50 43.80 28.81 -2.36
CA PHE A 50 44.34 27.85 -3.33
C PHE A 50 43.42 27.50 -4.51
N ALA A 51 42.23 28.10 -4.63
CA ALA A 51 41.30 27.82 -5.72
C ALA A 51 40.96 29.06 -6.56
N PRO A 52 41.80 29.41 -7.55
CA PRO A 52 41.45 30.49 -8.48
C PRO A 52 40.24 30.11 -9.31
N HIS A 53 39.29 31.03 -9.46
CA HIS A 53 38.10 30.91 -10.31
C HIS A 53 37.10 29.78 -9.88
N SER A 54 36.83 29.69 -8.60
CA SER A 54 35.81 28.79 -8.09
C SER A 54 34.44 29.48 -8.05
N MET A 55 33.40 28.70 -8.31
CA MET A 55 31.99 29.08 -8.10
C MET A 55 31.50 28.47 -6.80
N GLN A 56 30.74 29.22 -6.02
CA GLN A 56 30.05 28.72 -4.83
C GLN A 56 28.55 28.70 -5.10
N TYR A 57 27.94 27.58 -4.75
CA TYR A 57 26.51 27.36 -4.87
C TYR A 57 25.94 27.11 -3.49
N GLU A 58 24.76 27.65 -3.21
CA GLU A 58 23.94 27.30 -2.08
C GLU A 58 22.81 26.37 -2.58
N VAL A 59 22.76 25.17 -2.05
CA VAL A 59 21.78 24.15 -2.43
C VAL A 59 20.82 23.90 -1.28
N ASP A 60 19.52 23.94 -1.55
CA ASP A 60 18.48 23.60 -0.59
C ASP A 60 18.47 22.08 -0.34
N ILE A 61 18.76 21.67 0.90
CA ILE A 61 18.73 20.26 1.35
C ILE A 61 17.61 20.00 2.35
N ALA A 62 16.74 20.98 2.60
CA ALA A 62 15.57 20.80 3.45
C ALA A 62 14.57 19.84 2.82
N ASP A 63 13.72 19.26 3.67
CA ASP A 63 12.64 18.42 3.20
C ASP A 63 11.62 19.25 2.41
N GLN A 64 11.37 18.83 1.18
CA GLN A 64 10.40 19.41 0.26
C GLN A 64 9.22 18.51 0.06
N ARG A 65 8.09 19.06 -0.37
CA ARG A 65 6.86 18.31 -0.61
C ARG A 65 6.39 18.47 -2.05
N THR A 66 5.94 17.36 -2.63
CA THR A 66 5.37 17.33 -3.97
C THR A 66 4.13 16.45 -3.95
N ARG A 67 3.03 16.94 -4.50
CA ARG A 67 1.80 16.17 -4.68
C ARG A 67 1.70 15.68 -6.11
N VAL A 68 1.48 14.38 -6.26
CA VAL A 68 1.25 13.72 -7.55
C VAL A 68 -0.18 13.19 -7.56
N GLU A 69 -0.93 13.59 -8.57
CA GLU A 69 -2.31 13.12 -8.78
C GLU A 69 -2.46 12.65 -10.21
N MET A 70 -2.95 11.42 -10.38
CA MET A 70 -3.16 10.85 -11.71
C MET A 70 -4.03 9.59 -11.69
N PRO A 71 -4.77 9.32 -12.78
CA PRO A 71 -5.37 8.02 -13.01
C PRO A 71 -4.29 6.99 -13.40
N VAL A 72 -4.38 5.81 -12.82
CA VAL A 72 -3.47 4.68 -13.04
C VAL A 72 -4.29 3.47 -13.49
N LYS A 73 -4.03 2.95 -14.67
CA LYS A 73 -4.76 1.79 -15.20
C LYS A 73 -4.55 0.57 -14.34
N THR A 74 -5.65 -0.15 -14.08
CA THR A 74 -5.66 -1.44 -13.40
C THR A 74 -5.21 -2.56 -14.35
N ARG A 75 -5.10 -3.79 -13.83
CA ARG A 75 -4.83 -4.99 -14.61
C ARG A 75 -5.89 -5.23 -15.71
N GLU A 76 -7.12 -4.89 -15.46
CA GLU A 76 -8.24 -5.03 -16.40
C GLU A 76 -8.24 -3.99 -17.54
N GLU A 77 -7.38 -2.97 -17.45
CA GLU A 77 -7.20 -1.84 -18.38
C GLU A 77 -8.47 -0.99 -18.65
N ALA A 78 -9.66 -1.55 -18.42
CA ALA A 78 -10.96 -0.86 -18.58
C ALA A 78 -11.24 0.12 -17.44
N TYR A 79 -10.58 -0.07 -16.27
CA TYR A 79 -10.77 0.71 -15.07
C TYR A 79 -9.47 1.39 -14.65
N ALA A 80 -9.57 2.39 -13.77
CA ALA A 80 -8.42 3.09 -13.24
C ALA A 80 -8.51 3.31 -11.73
N PHE A 81 -7.37 3.22 -11.06
CA PHE A 81 -7.19 3.80 -9.74
C PHE A 81 -7.00 5.31 -9.89
N GLN A 82 -7.69 6.09 -9.07
CA GLN A 82 -7.39 7.49 -8.86
C GLN A 82 -6.38 7.56 -7.72
N VAL A 83 -5.13 7.89 -8.03
CA VAL A 83 -4.05 7.93 -7.07
C VAL A 83 -3.69 9.37 -6.76
N VAL A 84 -3.76 9.72 -5.48
CA VAL A 84 -3.22 10.96 -4.93
C VAL A 84 -2.06 10.57 -4.01
N MET A 85 -0.88 11.11 -4.24
CA MET A 85 0.31 10.78 -3.47
C MET A 85 1.02 12.05 -3.01
N ASP A 86 1.11 12.25 -1.70
CA ASP A 86 1.95 13.27 -1.10
C ASP A 86 3.35 12.67 -0.86
N VAL A 87 4.36 13.30 -1.45
CA VAL A 87 5.75 12.84 -1.45
C VAL A 87 6.62 13.86 -0.74
N VAL A 88 7.27 13.45 0.34
CA VAL A 88 8.32 14.24 1.02
C VAL A 88 9.67 13.74 0.52
N TRP A 89 10.49 14.63 0.04
CA TRP A 89 11.79 14.32 -0.54
C TRP A 89 12.82 15.38 -0.19
N ARG A 90 14.11 15.06 -0.31
CA ARG A 90 15.22 15.99 -0.11
C ARG A 90 16.39 15.68 -1.01
N VAL A 91 17.29 16.65 -1.12
CA VAL A 91 18.59 16.46 -1.77
C VAL A 91 19.49 15.62 -0.87
N GLU A 92 20.02 14.51 -1.39
CA GLU A 92 20.99 13.65 -0.71
C GLU A 92 22.42 13.95 -1.13
N ASP A 93 22.64 14.29 -2.42
CA ASP A 93 23.95 14.68 -2.94
C ASP A 93 23.90 16.11 -3.57
N PRO A 94 24.20 17.14 -2.77
CA PRO A 94 24.21 18.52 -3.27
C PRO A 94 25.26 18.77 -4.36
N ALA A 95 26.38 18.04 -4.36
CA ALA A 95 27.43 18.19 -5.38
C ALA A 95 26.92 17.70 -6.75
N ASP A 96 26.10 16.65 -6.77
CA ASP A 96 25.50 16.14 -8.00
C ASP A 96 24.41 17.09 -8.53
N VAL A 97 23.64 17.76 -7.66
CA VAL A 97 22.69 18.83 -8.05
C VAL A 97 23.39 19.90 -8.87
N VAL A 98 24.54 20.40 -8.37
CA VAL A 98 25.32 21.42 -9.06
C VAL A 98 25.91 20.89 -10.36
N ARG A 99 26.51 19.69 -10.35
CA ARG A 99 27.13 19.07 -11.53
C ARG A 99 26.14 18.87 -12.67
N ARG A 100 24.93 18.44 -12.37
CA ARG A 100 23.86 18.21 -13.36
C ARG A 100 23.03 19.44 -13.66
N ARG A 101 23.21 20.53 -12.90
CA ARG A 101 22.36 21.73 -12.94
C ARG A 101 20.87 21.37 -12.80
N LEU A 102 20.57 20.57 -11.77
CA LEU A 102 19.20 20.17 -11.49
C LEU A 102 18.46 21.33 -10.80
N ASP A 103 17.69 22.08 -11.57
CA ASP A 103 16.98 23.25 -11.05
C ASP A 103 15.68 22.87 -10.36
N ASP A 104 14.96 21.85 -10.85
CA ASP A 104 13.64 21.47 -10.34
C ASP A 104 13.57 19.98 -9.94
N GLY A 105 13.77 19.73 -8.66
CA GLY A 105 13.68 18.40 -8.08
C GLY A 105 12.25 17.87 -8.05
N ALA A 106 11.23 18.74 -7.96
CA ALA A 106 9.83 18.32 -7.93
C ALA A 106 9.41 17.67 -9.25
N VAL A 107 9.90 18.18 -10.38
CA VAL A 107 9.66 17.59 -11.70
C VAL A 107 10.31 16.21 -11.80
N ALA A 108 11.57 16.06 -11.36
CA ALA A 108 12.29 14.78 -11.40
C ALA A 108 11.56 13.71 -10.53
N ILE A 109 11.19 14.07 -9.29
CA ILE A 109 10.43 13.21 -8.37
C ILE A 109 9.07 12.85 -8.96
N SER A 110 8.32 13.83 -9.47
CA SER A 110 6.98 13.58 -10.05
C SER A 110 7.04 12.63 -11.25
N THR A 111 8.06 12.79 -12.10
CA THR A 111 8.23 11.92 -13.28
C THR A 111 8.50 10.48 -12.85
N MET A 112 9.44 10.27 -11.95
CA MET A 112 9.76 8.94 -11.43
C MET A 112 8.56 8.28 -10.74
N VAL A 113 7.86 9.03 -9.88
CA VAL A 113 6.67 8.53 -9.18
C VAL A 113 5.60 8.12 -10.19
N ARG A 114 5.31 8.95 -11.19
CA ARG A 114 4.32 8.64 -12.24
C ARG A 114 4.66 7.37 -13.03
N ASP A 115 5.92 7.18 -13.37
CA ASP A 115 6.34 6.00 -14.12
C ASP A 115 6.21 4.73 -13.27
N ARG A 116 6.58 4.78 -11.99
CA ARG A 116 6.39 3.66 -11.06
C ARG A 116 4.91 3.35 -10.82
N LEU A 117 4.07 4.36 -10.67
CA LEU A 117 2.63 4.18 -10.54
C LEU A 117 2.02 3.44 -11.75
N LYS A 118 2.40 3.83 -12.98
CA LYS A 118 1.94 3.16 -14.20
C LYS A 118 2.38 1.70 -14.27
N GLU A 119 3.61 1.41 -13.88
CA GLU A 119 4.15 0.05 -13.86
C GLU A 119 3.44 -0.83 -12.84
N LEU A 120 3.27 -0.31 -11.62
CA LEU A 120 2.66 -1.07 -10.52
C LEU A 120 1.16 -1.28 -10.71
N GLY A 121 0.42 -0.26 -11.15
CA GLY A 121 -1.04 -0.34 -11.26
C GLY A 121 -1.52 -1.49 -12.15
N ARG A 122 -0.83 -1.77 -13.25
CA ARG A 122 -1.14 -2.89 -14.15
C ARG A 122 -1.05 -4.27 -13.53
N ARG A 123 -0.51 -4.40 -12.33
CA ARG A 123 -0.37 -5.67 -11.61
C ARG A 123 -1.55 -5.95 -10.69
N TYR A 124 -2.39 -4.92 -10.41
CA TYR A 124 -3.47 -4.99 -9.44
C TYR A 124 -4.83 -4.82 -10.10
N GLY A 125 -5.78 -5.67 -9.69
CA GLY A 125 -7.17 -5.57 -10.11
C GLY A 125 -7.96 -4.59 -9.23
N ILE A 126 -9.17 -4.25 -9.68
CA ILE A 126 -10.06 -3.30 -8.97
C ILE A 126 -10.37 -3.70 -7.52
N GLU A 127 -10.38 -5.00 -7.24
CA GLU A 127 -10.61 -5.55 -5.91
C GLU A 127 -9.43 -5.37 -4.94
N GLN A 128 -8.23 -5.09 -5.47
CA GLN A 128 -6.96 -5.05 -4.74
C GLN A 128 -6.49 -3.63 -4.42
N THR A 129 -7.43 -2.71 -4.20
CA THR A 129 -7.13 -1.29 -3.94
C THR A 129 -6.25 -1.11 -2.69
N VAL A 130 -6.55 -1.86 -1.61
CA VAL A 130 -5.83 -1.78 -0.34
C VAL A 130 -4.42 -2.36 -0.48
N GLU A 131 -4.28 -3.50 -1.14
CA GLU A 131 -2.99 -4.15 -1.41
C GLU A 131 -2.10 -3.27 -2.29
N PHE A 132 -2.71 -2.59 -3.29
CA PHE A 132 -2.00 -1.65 -4.14
C PHE A 132 -1.48 -0.46 -3.33
N GLU A 133 -2.31 0.12 -2.45
CA GLU A 133 -1.90 1.22 -1.57
C GLU A 133 -0.75 0.82 -0.63
N HIS A 134 -0.82 -0.37 -0.01
CA HIS A 134 0.28 -0.92 0.80
C HIS A 134 1.55 -1.10 -0.02
N ARG A 135 1.43 -1.65 -1.23
CA ARG A 135 2.56 -1.83 -2.12
C ARG A 135 3.23 -0.52 -2.52
N LEU A 136 2.45 0.54 -2.72
CA LEU A 136 2.99 1.86 -3.00
C LEU A 136 3.83 2.39 -1.83
N ARG A 137 3.38 2.23 -0.60
CA ARG A 137 4.17 2.61 0.59
C ARG A 137 5.50 1.85 0.63
N ASP A 138 5.48 0.55 0.42
CA ASP A 138 6.66 -0.30 0.47
C ASP A 138 7.66 0.03 -0.66
N GLU A 139 7.17 0.29 -1.87
CA GLU A 139 8.02 0.61 -3.02
C GLU A 139 8.85 1.88 -2.80
N PHE A 140 8.24 2.87 -2.13
CA PHE A 140 8.89 4.16 -1.87
C PHE A 140 9.47 4.29 -0.46
N ALA A 141 9.38 3.27 0.41
CA ALA A 141 9.98 3.29 1.75
C ALA A 141 11.46 2.86 1.77
N GLY A 142 11.97 2.25 0.70
CA GLY A 142 13.27 1.59 0.68
C GLY A 142 14.42 2.42 0.11
N PRO A 143 15.63 1.87 0.08
CA PRO A 143 16.81 2.50 -0.51
C PRO A 143 16.70 2.73 -2.03
N ARG A 144 15.70 2.11 -2.68
CA ARG A 144 15.38 2.31 -4.11
C ARG A 144 14.56 3.56 -4.37
N ALA A 145 14.06 4.22 -3.33
CA ALA A 145 13.29 5.46 -3.41
C ALA A 145 14.20 6.68 -3.66
N ARG A 146 14.99 6.59 -4.72
CA ARG A 146 15.96 7.62 -5.14
C ARG A 146 15.81 7.93 -6.61
N VAL A 147 16.01 9.18 -6.95
CA VAL A 147 16.18 9.68 -8.31
C VAL A 147 17.42 10.53 -8.34
N ASP A 148 18.47 10.06 -9.03
CA ASP A 148 19.74 10.77 -9.10
C ASP A 148 20.26 11.15 -7.70
N CYS A 149 20.34 12.45 -7.43
CA CYS A 149 20.78 13.05 -6.17
C CYS A 149 19.64 13.31 -5.18
N LEU A 150 18.41 12.92 -5.49
CA LEU A 150 17.22 13.14 -4.67
C LEU A 150 16.78 11.85 -3.99
N ARG A 151 16.36 11.95 -2.73
CA ARG A 151 15.84 10.84 -1.94
C ARG A 151 14.42 11.13 -1.48
N ILE A 152 13.53 10.16 -1.67
CA ILE A 152 12.22 10.16 -1.03
C ILE A 152 12.37 9.76 0.44
N VAL A 153 11.78 10.56 1.32
CA VAL A 153 11.82 10.38 2.77
C VAL A 153 10.53 9.71 3.24
N LEU A 154 9.40 10.15 2.71
CA LEU A 154 8.08 9.66 3.10
C LEU A 154 7.12 9.78 1.91
N VAL A 155 6.23 8.80 1.79
CA VAL A 155 5.08 8.86 0.88
C VAL A 155 3.79 8.58 1.63
N THR A 156 2.74 9.30 1.25
CA THR A 156 1.39 9.06 1.75
C THR A 156 0.48 8.88 0.53
N PRO A 157 0.28 7.63 0.07
CA PRO A 157 -0.66 7.34 -1.00
C PRO A 157 -2.09 7.33 -0.47
N ASP A 158 -3.00 7.79 -1.30
CA ASP A 158 -4.45 7.66 -1.20
C ASP A 158 -4.94 7.11 -2.54
N VAL A 159 -5.58 5.94 -2.51
CA VAL A 159 -5.97 5.21 -3.71
C VAL A 159 -7.48 4.97 -3.67
N THR A 160 -8.17 5.48 -4.66
CA THR A 160 -9.60 5.24 -4.87
C THR A 160 -9.83 4.66 -6.27
N LEU A 161 -11.00 4.10 -6.50
CA LEU A 161 -11.40 3.65 -7.84
C LEU A 161 -12.06 4.79 -8.61
N ASP A 162 -11.94 4.77 -9.92
CA ASP A 162 -12.79 5.57 -10.77
C ASP A 162 -14.28 5.17 -10.63
N PRO A 163 -15.23 6.01 -11.00
CA PRO A 163 -16.67 5.72 -10.82
C PRO A 163 -17.12 4.41 -11.49
N ALA A 164 -16.54 4.08 -12.65
CA ALA A 164 -16.89 2.85 -13.37
C ALA A 164 -16.36 1.60 -12.65
N GLY A 165 -15.11 1.64 -12.17
CA GLY A 165 -14.52 0.57 -11.37
C GLY A 165 -15.22 0.38 -10.03
N ALA A 166 -15.61 1.46 -9.38
CA ALA A 166 -16.35 1.41 -8.12
C ALA A 166 -17.74 0.76 -8.31
N ALA A 167 -18.45 1.12 -9.38
CA ALA A 167 -19.74 0.52 -9.73
C ALA A 167 -19.60 -0.97 -10.02
N GLN A 168 -18.63 -1.35 -10.83
CA GLN A 168 -18.35 -2.76 -11.16
C GLN A 168 -18.01 -3.58 -9.90
N LEU A 169 -17.16 -3.04 -9.01
CA LEU A 169 -16.82 -3.71 -7.77
C LEU A 169 -18.03 -3.89 -6.85
N ALA A 170 -18.92 -2.90 -6.78
CA ALA A 170 -20.17 -2.99 -6.03
C ALA A 170 -21.09 -4.09 -6.59
N GLU A 171 -21.22 -4.21 -7.90
CA GLU A 171 -22.00 -5.26 -8.55
C GLU A 171 -21.44 -6.66 -8.29
N VAL A 172 -20.11 -6.84 -8.41
CA VAL A 172 -19.45 -8.12 -8.11
C VAL A 172 -19.68 -8.52 -6.66
N ARG A 173 -19.53 -7.58 -5.71
CA ARG A 173 -19.78 -7.85 -4.27
C ARG A 173 -21.24 -8.19 -3.99
N ALA A 174 -22.18 -7.52 -4.64
CA ALA A 174 -23.61 -7.85 -4.52
C ALA A 174 -23.90 -9.26 -5.02
N ALA A 175 -23.38 -9.66 -6.18
CA ALA A 175 -23.53 -10.99 -6.74
C ALA A 175 -22.92 -12.08 -5.84
N GLN A 176 -21.71 -11.85 -5.31
CA GLN A 176 -21.07 -12.75 -4.35
C GLN A 176 -21.87 -12.88 -3.06
N GLY A 177 -22.40 -11.79 -2.52
CA GLY A 177 -23.27 -11.80 -1.35
C GLY A 177 -24.53 -12.62 -1.58
N GLN A 178 -25.19 -12.49 -2.74
CA GLN A 178 -26.36 -13.28 -3.11
C GLN A 178 -26.03 -14.78 -3.21
N ALA A 179 -24.90 -15.13 -3.85
CA ALA A 179 -24.47 -16.53 -3.96
C ALA A 179 -24.23 -17.16 -2.59
N THR A 180 -23.60 -16.44 -1.66
CA THR A 180 -23.37 -16.89 -0.29
C THR A 180 -24.69 -17.12 0.47
N ILE A 181 -25.66 -16.21 0.33
CA ILE A 181 -26.98 -16.34 0.96
C ILE A 181 -27.71 -17.59 0.44
N ILE A 182 -27.66 -17.84 -0.88
CA ILE A 182 -28.28 -19.03 -1.49
C ILE A 182 -27.63 -20.31 -0.95
N GLN A 183 -26.30 -20.34 -0.88
CA GLN A 183 -25.56 -21.50 -0.36
C GLN A 183 -25.89 -21.81 1.12
N VAL A 184 -25.96 -20.77 1.95
CA VAL A 184 -26.37 -20.91 3.37
C VAL A 184 -27.79 -21.39 3.50
N ARG A 185 -28.74 -20.88 2.71
CA ARG A 185 -30.12 -21.33 2.71
C ARG A 185 -30.23 -22.82 2.33
N HIS A 186 -29.56 -23.20 1.25
CA HIS A 186 -29.56 -24.63 0.82
C HIS A 186 -28.95 -25.54 1.88
N GLY A 187 -27.83 -25.15 2.49
CA GLY A 187 -27.23 -25.90 3.61
C GLY A 187 -28.17 -26.07 4.79
N ASN A 188 -28.88 -25.01 5.18
CA ASN A 188 -29.86 -25.06 6.25
C ASN A 188 -31.07 -25.95 5.90
N GLU A 189 -31.52 -25.99 4.65
CA GLU A 189 -32.61 -26.80 4.19
C GLU A 189 -32.25 -28.29 4.22
N VAL A 190 -31.06 -28.65 3.75
CA VAL A 190 -30.52 -30.01 3.84
C VAL A 190 -30.39 -30.48 5.30
N LEU A 191 -29.93 -29.64 6.20
CA LEU A 191 -29.86 -29.96 7.63
C LEU A 191 -31.24 -30.16 8.25
N ARG A 192 -32.22 -29.32 7.92
CA ARG A 192 -33.61 -29.50 8.38
C ARG A 192 -34.21 -30.81 7.90
N GLN A 193 -33.96 -31.16 6.65
CA GLN A 193 -34.44 -32.42 6.08
C GLN A 193 -33.81 -33.64 6.75
N ARG A 194 -32.50 -33.63 6.98
CA ARG A 194 -31.81 -34.68 7.73
C ARG A 194 -32.35 -34.84 9.15
N ASN A 195 -32.54 -33.74 9.87
CA ASN A 195 -33.10 -33.78 11.23
C ASN A 195 -34.54 -34.31 11.23
N ALA A 196 -35.36 -33.95 10.24
CA ALA A 196 -36.72 -34.47 10.10
C ALA A 196 -36.72 -35.97 9.82
N ASP A 197 -35.83 -36.46 8.94
CA ASP A 197 -35.70 -37.90 8.63
C ASP A 197 -35.19 -38.68 9.86
N GLU A 198 -34.27 -38.14 10.64
CA GLU A 198 -33.79 -38.76 11.88
C GLU A 198 -34.89 -38.85 12.94
N ILE A 199 -35.66 -37.79 13.15
CA ILE A 199 -36.80 -37.78 14.06
C ILE A 199 -37.84 -38.81 13.61
N ALA A 200 -38.14 -38.91 12.31
CA ALA A 200 -39.07 -39.89 11.77
C ALA A 200 -38.54 -41.33 11.93
N ALA A 201 -37.23 -41.56 11.82
CA ALA A 201 -36.62 -42.86 12.06
C ALA A 201 -36.72 -43.26 13.55
N ILE A 202 -36.44 -42.37 14.47
CA ILE A 202 -36.57 -42.58 15.91
C ILE A 202 -38.04 -42.91 16.28
N ALA A 203 -38.98 -42.14 15.73
CA ALA A 203 -40.42 -42.36 15.97
C ALA A 203 -40.86 -43.78 15.52
N ARG A 204 -40.42 -44.22 14.33
CA ARG A 204 -40.70 -45.59 13.83
C ARG A 204 -40.10 -46.68 14.75
N THR A 205 -38.90 -46.48 15.22
CA THR A 205 -38.27 -47.43 16.16
C THR A 205 -39.05 -47.54 17.45
N HIS A 206 -39.45 -46.40 18.03
CA HIS A 206 -40.29 -46.41 19.24
C HIS A 206 -41.67 -47.05 19.03
N GLU A 207 -42.26 -46.91 17.86
CA GLU A 207 -43.53 -47.52 17.55
C GLU A 207 -43.41 -49.09 17.47
N MET A 208 -42.35 -49.56 16.81
CA MET A 208 -42.05 -51.01 16.75
C MET A 208 -41.75 -51.61 18.13
N ASP A 209 -41.01 -50.87 18.98
CA ASP A 209 -40.72 -51.32 20.36
C ASP A 209 -42.02 -51.40 21.19
N ARG A 210 -42.94 -50.42 21.05
CA ARG A 210 -44.24 -50.47 21.71
C ARG A 210 -45.08 -51.59 21.25
N GLU A 211 -45.12 -51.89 19.94
CA GLU A 211 -45.81 -53.03 19.44
C GLU A 211 -45.25 -54.40 19.93
N ARG A 212 -43.89 -54.48 20.02
CA ARG A 212 -43.23 -55.68 20.53
C ARG A 212 -43.55 -55.88 22.00
N ILE A 213 -43.48 -54.88 22.83
CA ILE A 213 -43.84 -54.92 24.24
C ILE A 213 -45.30 -55.33 24.40
N ARG A 214 -46.21 -54.78 23.58
CA ARG A 214 -47.66 -55.14 23.62
C ARG A 214 -47.88 -56.62 23.30
N ARG A 215 -47.21 -57.15 22.27
CA ARG A 215 -47.29 -58.58 21.92
C ARG A 215 -46.71 -59.46 23.03
N GLU A 216 -45.65 -59.11 23.66
CA GLU A 216 -45.04 -59.80 24.79
C GLU A 216 -46.02 -59.87 25.97
N TYR A 217 -46.66 -58.75 26.31
CA TYR A 217 -47.74 -58.78 27.35
C TYR A 217 -48.96 -59.59 26.99
N GLU A 218 -49.41 -59.61 25.75
CA GLU A 218 -50.53 -60.43 25.28
C GLU A 218 -50.17 -61.88 25.40
N ILE A 219 -49.02 -62.36 25.01
CA ILE A 219 -48.56 -63.74 25.13
C ILE A 219 -48.44 -64.13 26.60
N GLU A 220 -47.87 -63.28 27.46
CA GLU A 220 -47.73 -63.55 28.88
C GLU A 220 -49.08 -63.63 29.57
N SER A 221 -50.05 -62.80 29.25
CA SER A 221 -51.41 -62.85 29.76
C SER A 221 -52.16 -64.17 29.34
N GLN A 222 -52.01 -64.57 28.07
CA GLN A 222 -52.57 -65.87 27.59
C GLN A 222 -51.92 -67.04 28.27
N ASN A 223 -50.64 -67.02 28.53
CA ASN A 223 -49.97 -68.11 29.27
C ASN A 223 -50.40 -68.18 30.70
N LEU A 224 -50.60 -67.04 31.38
CA LEU A 224 -51.17 -67.04 32.75
C LEU A 224 -52.63 -67.54 32.82
N GLU A 225 -53.43 -67.16 31.85
CA GLU A 225 -54.80 -67.67 31.73
C GLU A 225 -54.82 -69.18 31.50
N ALA A 226 -54.01 -69.70 30.56
CA ALA A 226 -53.90 -71.16 30.30
C ALA A 226 -53.37 -71.92 31.50
N ALA A 227 -52.49 -71.35 32.33
CA ALA A 227 -52.01 -71.94 33.57
C ALA A 227 -53.09 -71.96 34.66
N ARG A 228 -53.99 -70.95 34.69
CA ARG A 228 -55.13 -70.91 35.61
C ARG A 228 -56.20 -72.02 35.27
N LEU A 229 -56.41 -72.27 33.99
CA LEU A 229 -57.37 -73.26 33.53
C LEU A 229 -56.87 -74.72 33.70
N ARG A 230 -55.59 -74.94 33.96
CA ARG A 230 -54.97 -76.24 34.21
C ARG A 230 -54.92 -76.66 35.69
N ARG A 231 -55.36 -75.79 36.58
CA ARG A 231 -55.54 -76.08 38.01
C ARG A 231 -57.00 -76.31 38.34
#